data_2344cabda5ced16bfa701cc7443dddfd
#
_entry.id   2344cabda5ced16bfa701cc7443dddfd
#
_cell.length_a   1.000
_cell.length_b   1.000
_cell.length_c   1.000
_cell.angle_alpha   90.00
_cell.angle_beta   90.00
_cell.angle_gamma   90.00
#
_symmetry.space_group_name_H-M   'P 1'
#
loop_
_entity.id
_entity.type
_entity.pdbx_description
1 polymer ?
#
loop_
_entity_poly.entity_id
_entity_poly.type
_entity_poly.pdbx_seq_one_letter_code
_entity_poly.pdbx_strand_id
1 'polypeptide(L)'
;LQQVADCDTILYPLWASGVFNAKRLAHTTSAGIATVVQGGNPSAHDPESFAGSNASLDDILAFTDELLLRRSTDSGPAIFICLGHQLAAASQIRLLRKAVKEINALRFLPLDESGRALNSLRRTAARIQEMGDSLDVIKNGKTIARGWGDRRFAVAPNEQVEVGTRQLLPYRSDTYAEHLPDELHNAHALVADELEGVIDTLMRSERALKIEMFHSDEVNEEAALFANWAFRLLHDTIVPLRYQLAVSPLAWLLSMPYAVEILSQTQVSEYHWTEVSTTCIYYKDWETHSISRSFTCQFHPELMADIRDIGKREGPRYAELKDNDGARLLVRLLYHGMQE
;
A
#
# COMPACT_ATOMS: atom_id res chain seq x y z
N LEU A 1 -11.03 16.57 5.08
CA LEU A 1 -11.85 15.45 5.54
C LEU A 1 -13.09 15.95 6.29
N GLN A 2 -12.92 16.82 7.29
CA GLN A 2 -14.03 17.35 8.07
C GLN A 2 -15.11 18.03 7.21
N GLN A 3 -14.71 18.79 6.19
CA GLN A 3 -15.64 19.41 5.23
C GLN A 3 -16.29 18.42 4.26
N VAL A 4 -15.65 17.26 4.05
CA VAL A 4 -16.09 16.26 3.06
C VAL A 4 -16.96 15.19 3.68
N ALA A 5 -16.71 14.81 4.93
CA ALA A 5 -17.37 13.68 5.59
C ALA A 5 -18.23 14.09 6.79
N ASP A 6 -18.28 15.40 7.14
CA ASP A 6 -18.97 15.92 8.33
C ASP A 6 -18.65 15.10 9.59
N CYS A 7 -17.37 14.83 9.80
CA CYS A 7 -16.88 14.00 10.90
C CYS A 7 -15.85 14.73 11.77
N ASP A 8 -15.75 14.36 13.03
CA ASP A 8 -14.71 14.81 13.92
C ASP A 8 -13.34 14.31 13.43
N THR A 9 -12.37 15.21 13.33
CA THR A 9 -11.02 14.90 12.84
C THR A 9 -10.00 15.19 13.92
N ILE A 10 -9.20 14.19 14.28
CA ILE A 10 -8.05 14.33 15.18
C ILE A 10 -6.78 14.35 14.31
N LEU A 11 -6.03 15.45 14.35
CA LEU A 11 -4.74 15.56 13.68
C LEU A 11 -3.62 15.14 14.63
N TYR A 12 -2.76 14.23 14.18
CA TYR A 12 -1.59 13.79 14.91
C TYR A 12 -0.32 13.96 14.05
N PRO A 13 0.53 14.95 14.34
CA PRO A 13 1.76 15.18 13.59
C PRO A 13 2.81 14.12 13.95
N LEU A 14 3.00 13.10 13.12
CA LEU A 14 3.90 11.96 13.36
C LEU A 14 5.34 12.39 13.58
N TRP A 15 5.85 13.31 12.79
CA TRP A 15 7.25 13.76 12.83
C TRP A 15 7.49 15.00 13.70
N ALA A 16 6.45 15.62 14.23
CA ALA A 16 6.58 16.77 15.10
C ALA A 16 6.47 16.42 16.61
N SER A 17 6.09 15.20 16.95
CA SER A 17 5.94 14.78 18.35
C SER A 17 7.28 14.48 19.00
N GLY A 18 7.56 15.03 20.17
CA GLY A 18 8.80 14.82 20.90
C GLY A 18 9.04 13.38 21.38
N VAL A 19 7.99 12.54 21.41
CA VAL A 19 8.06 11.11 21.75
C VAL A 19 7.16 10.35 20.79
N PHE A 20 7.76 9.73 19.78
CA PHE A 20 7.07 8.86 18.84
C PHE A 20 7.01 7.43 19.37
N ASN A 21 5.80 6.89 19.58
CA ASN A 21 5.60 5.49 19.92
C ASN A 21 4.65 4.83 18.92
N ALA A 22 5.22 4.17 17.92
CA ALA A 22 4.50 3.55 16.82
C ALA A 22 3.38 2.61 17.28
N LYS A 23 3.68 1.72 18.24
CA LYS A 23 2.70 0.74 18.74
C LYS A 23 1.53 1.41 19.45
N ARG A 24 1.82 2.37 20.35
CA ARG A 24 0.78 3.09 21.07
C ARG A 24 -0.11 3.87 20.13
N LEU A 25 0.47 4.55 19.15
CA LEU A 25 -0.29 5.30 18.16
C LEU A 25 -1.15 4.39 17.30
N ALA A 26 -0.62 3.29 16.80
CA ALA A 26 -1.37 2.30 16.04
C ALA A 26 -2.52 1.70 16.88
N HIS A 27 -2.34 1.54 18.19
CA HIS A 27 -3.41 1.09 19.10
C HIS A 27 -4.54 2.10 19.23
N THR A 28 -4.24 3.39 19.32
CA THR A 28 -5.28 4.43 19.47
C THR A 28 -6.07 4.66 18.19
N THR A 29 -5.46 4.39 17.03
CA THR A 29 -6.09 4.59 15.71
C THR A 29 -6.89 3.38 15.21
N SER A 30 -6.89 2.25 15.92
CA SER A 30 -7.43 0.98 15.39
C SER A 30 -8.88 0.66 15.76
N ALA A 31 -9.47 1.32 16.74
CA ALA A 31 -10.79 0.95 17.27
C ALA A 31 -11.96 1.56 16.47
N GLY A 32 -12.25 0.99 15.29
CA GLY A 32 -13.41 1.42 14.46
C GLY A 32 -13.29 2.81 13.83
N ILE A 33 -12.11 3.44 13.95
CA ILE A 33 -11.86 4.79 13.48
C ILE A 33 -11.19 4.74 12.11
N ALA A 34 -11.72 5.47 11.13
CA ALA A 34 -11.03 5.67 9.86
C ALA A 34 -9.70 6.41 10.08
N THR A 35 -8.61 5.81 9.60
CA THR A 35 -7.27 6.37 9.76
C THR A 35 -6.76 6.89 8.42
N VAL A 36 -6.31 8.14 8.39
CA VAL A 36 -5.68 8.73 7.21
C VAL A 36 -4.22 9.01 7.52
N VAL A 37 -3.32 8.36 6.78
CA VAL A 37 -1.87 8.61 6.82
C VAL A 37 -1.54 9.50 5.63
N GLN A 38 -1.35 10.78 5.90
CA GLN A 38 -1.08 11.78 4.86
C GLN A 38 0.42 11.95 4.63
N GLY A 39 0.76 12.44 3.45
CA GLY A 39 2.10 12.63 2.96
C GLY A 39 2.87 13.80 3.54
N GLY A 40 4.09 13.95 3.03
CA GLY A 40 5.03 14.99 3.39
C GLY A 40 6.25 14.94 2.47
N ASN A 41 7.20 15.85 2.67
CA ASN A 41 8.40 15.97 1.84
C ASN A 41 9.45 14.85 1.97
N PRO A 42 9.56 14.08 3.10
CA PRO A 42 10.53 13.01 3.17
C PRO A 42 10.28 11.90 2.14
N SER A 43 11.33 11.15 1.80
CA SER A 43 11.30 10.05 0.85
C SER A 43 11.23 8.69 1.57
N ALA A 44 10.31 7.82 1.16
CA ALA A 44 10.13 6.51 1.77
C ALA A 44 11.30 5.52 1.51
N HIS A 45 12.21 5.83 0.58
CA HIS A 45 13.40 5.02 0.30
C HIS A 45 14.69 5.61 0.86
N ASP A 46 14.69 6.90 1.28
CA ASP A 46 15.86 7.62 1.75
C ASP A 46 15.75 8.01 3.24
N PRO A 47 16.45 7.30 4.16
CA PRO A 47 16.46 7.64 5.57
C PRO A 47 17.01 9.03 5.88
N GLU A 48 17.90 9.58 5.04
CA GLU A 48 18.50 10.89 5.27
C GLU A 48 17.48 12.02 5.06
N SER A 49 16.44 11.76 4.28
CA SER A 49 15.34 12.71 4.10
C SER A 49 14.56 12.99 5.39
N PHE A 50 14.69 12.11 6.40
CA PHE A 50 14.11 12.28 7.73
C PHE A 50 15.08 12.94 8.73
N ALA A 51 16.27 13.35 8.29
CA ALA A 51 17.25 14.01 9.17
C ALA A 51 16.65 15.30 9.77
N GLY A 52 16.76 15.43 11.10
CA GLY A 52 16.19 16.57 11.84
C GLY A 52 14.71 16.41 12.24
N SER A 53 14.04 15.34 11.83
CA SER A 53 12.70 14.99 12.35
C SER A 53 12.82 14.24 13.69
N ASN A 54 11.72 14.23 14.47
CA ASN A 54 11.66 13.49 15.75
C ASN A 54 11.41 11.98 15.56
N ALA A 55 11.18 11.52 14.35
CA ALA A 55 10.99 10.13 14.01
C ALA A 55 11.87 9.77 12.80
N SER A 56 12.57 8.66 12.87
CA SER A 56 13.32 8.11 11.75
C SER A 56 12.38 7.44 10.74
N LEU A 57 12.86 7.18 9.53
CA LEU A 57 12.11 6.38 8.54
C LEU A 57 11.73 5.01 9.13
N ASP A 58 12.63 4.36 9.87
CA ASP A 58 12.36 3.06 10.49
C ASP A 58 11.24 3.11 11.54
N ASP A 59 11.14 4.20 12.32
CA ASP A 59 10.05 4.40 13.28
C ASP A 59 8.70 4.55 12.56
N ILE A 60 8.67 5.31 11.47
CA ILE A 60 7.46 5.55 10.69
C ILE A 60 7.04 4.28 9.93
N LEU A 61 7.98 3.53 9.37
CA LEU A 61 7.72 2.23 8.78
C LEU A 61 7.21 1.23 9.84
N ALA A 62 7.77 1.23 11.05
CA ALA A 62 7.26 0.38 12.14
C ALA A 62 5.81 0.73 12.53
N PHE A 63 5.45 2.01 12.52
CA PHE A 63 4.06 2.45 12.68
C PHE A 63 3.17 1.96 11.55
N THR A 64 3.63 2.07 10.31
CA THR A 64 2.89 1.62 9.12
C THR A 64 2.72 0.09 9.13
N ASP A 65 3.76 -0.67 9.51
CA ASP A 65 3.68 -2.12 9.71
C ASP A 65 2.56 -2.49 10.70
N GLU A 66 2.50 -1.81 11.85
CA GLU A 66 1.46 -2.06 12.86
C GLU A 66 0.06 -1.70 12.36
N LEU A 67 -0.08 -0.64 11.55
CA LEU A 67 -1.36 -0.32 10.90
C LEU A 67 -1.76 -1.40 9.89
N LEU A 68 -0.83 -1.89 9.08
CA LEU A 68 -1.10 -2.93 8.09
C LEU A 68 -1.44 -4.27 8.74
N LEU A 69 -0.80 -4.63 9.86
CA LEU A 69 -1.08 -5.88 10.57
C LEU A 69 -2.40 -5.88 11.33
N ARG A 70 -2.99 -4.72 11.64
CA ARG A 70 -4.18 -4.62 12.46
C ARG A 70 -5.50 -4.60 11.72
N ARG A 71 -5.44 -4.56 10.39
CA ARG A 71 -6.65 -4.43 9.57
C ARG A 71 -7.44 -5.72 9.39
N SER A 72 -7.16 -6.77 10.19
CA SER A 72 -7.73 -8.09 9.97
C SER A 72 -9.16 -8.29 10.49
N THR A 73 -9.67 -7.51 11.48
CA THR A 73 -11.02 -7.82 12.02
C THR A 73 -11.82 -6.64 12.57
N ASP A 74 -11.24 -5.75 13.37
CA ASP A 74 -12.02 -4.76 14.13
C ASP A 74 -11.59 -3.30 13.89
N SER A 75 -10.74 -3.07 12.91
CA SER A 75 -10.23 -1.74 12.65
C SER A 75 -10.97 -1.06 11.51
N GLY A 76 -11.34 0.19 11.69
CA GLY A 76 -11.89 1.01 10.63
C GLY A 76 -10.93 1.13 9.42
N PRO A 77 -11.42 1.60 8.27
CA PRO A 77 -10.64 1.69 7.04
C PRO A 77 -9.41 2.58 7.23
N ALA A 78 -8.30 2.24 6.57
CA ALA A 78 -7.14 3.12 6.45
C ALA A 78 -7.02 3.65 5.04
N ILE A 79 -6.65 4.92 4.92
CA ILE A 79 -6.27 5.54 3.66
C ILE A 79 -4.88 6.12 3.81
N PHE A 80 -4.01 5.77 2.88
CA PHE A 80 -2.62 6.22 2.83
C PHE A 80 -2.44 7.13 1.62
N ILE A 81 -2.06 8.40 1.86
CA ILE A 81 -2.01 9.45 0.84
C ILE A 81 -0.56 9.87 0.58
N CYS A 82 -0.14 9.98 -0.66
CA CYS A 82 1.17 10.45 -1.10
C CYS A 82 2.31 9.69 -0.41
N LEU A 83 3.11 10.30 0.46
CA LEU A 83 4.12 9.58 1.25
C LEU A 83 3.50 8.39 2.02
N GLY A 84 2.26 8.50 2.49
CA GLY A 84 1.54 7.38 3.09
C GLY A 84 1.40 6.19 2.15
N HIS A 85 1.08 6.42 0.87
CA HIS A 85 1.04 5.39 -0.17
C HIS A 85 2.41 4.71 -0.35
N GLN A 86 3.47 5.50 -0.41
CA GLN A 86 4.85 5.01 -0.52
C GLN A 86 5.27 4.21 0.72
N LEU A 87 4.94 4.69 1.91
CA LEU A 87 5.21 3.98 3.18
C LEU A 87 4.45 2.65 3.26
N ALA A 88 3.20 2.62 2.79
CA ALA A 88 2.42 1.37 2.75
C ALA A 88 3.07 0.34 1.82
N ALA A 89 3.53 0.74 0.63
CA ALA A 89 4.25 -0.15 -0.29
C ALA A 89 5.58 -0.65 0.31
N ALA A 90 6.38 0.24 0.90
CA ALA A 90 7.63 -0.12 1.56
C ALA A 90 7.40 -1.08 2.74
N SER A 91 6.37 -0.84 3.54
CA SER A 91 5.99 -1.71 4.66
C SER A 91 5.52 -3.09 4.21
N GLN A 92 4.79 -3.20 3.10
CA GLN A 92 4.39 -4.50 2.54
C GLN A 92 5.61 -5.38 2.25
N ILE A 93 6.62 -4.83 1.56
CA ILE A 93 7.87 -5.54 1.26
C ILE A 93 8.63 -5.88 2.56
N ARG A 94 8.69 -4.95 3.52
CA ARG A 94 9.31 -5.15 4.83
C ARG A 94 8.64 -6.29 5.63
N LEU A 95 7.32 -6.35 5.65
CA LEU A 95 6.56 -7.41 6.30
C LEU A 95 6.80 -8.78 5.66
N LEU A 96 6.83 -8.86 4.34
CA LEU A 96 7.15 -10.10 3.62
C LEU A 96 8.56 -10.58 3.92
N ARG A 97 9.57 -9.68 3.92
CA ARG A 97 10.95 -10.01 4.30
C ARG A 97 11.05 -10.51 5.75
N LYS A 98 10.32 -9.87 6.67
CA LYS A 98 10.23 -10.30 8.06
C LYS A 98 9.61 -11.70 8.16
N ALA A 99 8.51 -11.95 7.44
CA ALA A 99 7.84 -13.26 7.42
C ALA A 99 8.79 -14.36 6.94
N VAL A 100 9.45 -14.17 5.81
CA VAL A 100 10.42 -15.12 5.26
C VAL A 100 11.56 -15.39 6.25
N LYS A 101 12.13 -14.34 6.84
CA LYS A 101 13.22 -14.46 7.83
C LYS A 101 12.78 -15.27 9.06
N GLU A 102 11.63 -14.95 9.63
CA GLU A 102 11.15 -15.59 10.84
C GLU A 102 10.69 -17.05 10.61
N ILE A 103 10.05 -17.33 9.47
CA ILE A 103 9.71 -18.71 9.07
C ILE A 103 10.99 -19.56 8.94
N ASN A 104 12.03 -19.04 8.30
CA ASN A 104 13.29 -19.75 8.14
C ASN A 104 14.04 -19.95 9.47
N ALA A 105 13.90 -19.04 10.41
CA ALA A 105 14.51 -19.14 11.74
C ALA A 105 13.76 -20.09 12.69
N LEU A 106 12.49 -20.41 12.43
CA LEU A 106 11.67 -21.25 13.29
C LEU A 106 12.19 -22.70 13.28
N ARG A 107 12.44 -23.27 14.46
CA ARG A 107 12.94 -24.64 14.59
C ARG A 107 11.83 -25.70 14.60
N PHE A 108 10.70 -25.36 15.18
CA PHE A 108 9.52 -26.23 15.25
C PHE A 108 8.25 -25.38 15.26
N LEU A 109 7.14 -25.96 14.82
CA LEU A 109 5.81 -25.37 14.90
C LEU A 109 4.99 -26.19 15.91
N PRO A 110 4.35 -25.57 16.92
CA PRO A 110 3.49 -26.26 17.87
C PRO A 110 2.43 -27.09 17.14
N LEU A 111 2.08 -28.25 17.70
CA LEU A 111 1.08 -29.19 17.15
C LEU A 111 1.45 -29.78 15.78
N ASP A 112 2.68 -29.59 15.30
CA ASP A 112 3.19 -30.17 14.05
C ASP A 112 4.19 -31.31 14.35
N GLU A 113 3.69 -32.42 14.88
CA GLU A 113 4.52 -33.58 15.24
C GLU A 113 5.26 -34.17 14.03
N SER A 114 4.69 -34.05 12.85
CA SER A 114 5.29 -34.59 11.61
C SER A 114 6.30 -33.63 10.95
N GLY A 115 6.38 -32.37 11.35
CA GLY A 115 7.15 -31.34 10.72
C GLY A 115 6.66 -30.93 9.32
N ARG A 116 5.52 -31.47 8.87
CA ARG A 116 4.99 -31.18 7.51
C ARG A 116 4.54 -29.75 7.34
N ALA A 117 3.88 -29.20 8.36
CA ALA A 117 3.40 -27.83 8.36
C ALA A 117 4.57 -26.82 8.26
N LEU A 118 5.61 -27.02 9.09
CA LEU A 118 6.81 -26.18 9.05
C LEU A 118 7.55 -26.29 7.71
N ASN A 119 7.63 -27.51 7.15
CA ASN A 119 8.25 -27.70 5.85
C ASN A 119 7.46 -27.05 4.71
N SER A 120 6.12 -26.99 4.81
CA SER A 120 5.27 -26.26 3.87
C SER A 120 5.54 -24.76 3.93
N LEU A 121 5.54 -24.18 5.14
CA LEU A 121 5.87 -22.74 5.35
C LEU A 121 7.26 -22.41 4.80
N ARG A 122 8.27 -23.23 5.06
CA ARG A 122 9.64 -23.01 4.57
C ARG A 122 9.72 -23.05 3.04
N ARG A 123 8.99 -23.96 2.39
CA ARG A 123 8.95 -24.00 0.92
C ARG A 123 8.32 -22.73 0.35
N THR A 124 7.23 -22.27 0.96
CA THR A 124 6.61 -21.00 0.57
C THR A 124 7.55 -19.82 0.79
N ALA A 125 8.20 -19.75 1.95
CA ALA A 125 9.18 -18.70 2.24
C ALA A 125 10.37 -18.72 1.25
N ALA A 126 10.88 -19.90 0.89
CA ALA A 126 11.94 -20.04 -0.09
C ALA A 126 11.51 -19.55 -1.49
N ARG A 127 10.29 -19.90 -1.91
CA ARG A 127 9.74 -19.43 -3.20
C ARG A 127 9.54 -17.92 -3.24
N ILE A 128 9.06 -17.32 -2.15
CA ILE A 128 8.93 -15.85 -2.03
C ILE A 128 10.32 -15.20 -2.07
N GLN A 129 11.31 -15.76 -1.37
CA GLN A 129 12.69 -15.28 -1.38
C GLN A 129 13.27 -15.32 -2.79
N GLU A 130 13.18 -16.45 -3.47
CA GLU A 130 13.73 -16.65 -4.82
C GLU A 130 13.12 -15.67 -5.82
N MET A 131 11.79 -15.52 -5.81
CA MET A 131 11.11 -14.56 -6.66
C MET A 131 11.55 -13.13 -6.35
N GLY A 132 11.54 -12.72 -5.08
CA GLY A 132 11.92 -11.37 -4.67
C GLY A 132 13.37 -11.03 -4.98
N ASP A 133 14.29 -11.98 -4.88
CA ASP A 133 15.70 -11.80 -5.21
C ASP A 133 15.96 -11.72 -6.73
N SER A 134 15.10 -12.32 -7.54
CA SER A 134 15.21 -12.35 -9.00
C SER A 134 14.61 -11.14 -9.70
N LEU A 135 13.74 -10.39 -9.03
CA LEU A 135 13.03 -9.25 -9.63
C LEU A 135 13.89 -7.99 -9.64
N ASP A 136 14.09 -7.43 -10.80
CA ASP A 136 14.68 -6.11 -10.98
C ASP A 136 13.59 -5.08 -11.29
N VAL A 137 13.72 -3.88 -10.73
CA VAL A 137 12.92 -2.70 -11.10
C VAL A 137 13.64 -2.00 -12.24
N ILE A 138 12.97 -1.91 -13.39
CA ILE A 138 13.54 -1.33 -14.61
C ILE A 138 12.72 -0.13 -15.06
N LYS A 139 13.35 1.05 -15.14
CA LYS A 139 12.74 2.28 -15.65
C LYS A 139 13.60 2.83 -16.78
N ASN A 140 13.00 3.16 -17.92
CA ASN A 140 13.71 3.69 -19.08
C ASN A 140 14.92 2.82 -19.51
N GLY A 141 14.80 1.49 -19.42
CA GLY A 141 15.88 0.57 -19.72
C GLY A 141 17.05 0.57 -18.73
N LYS A 142 16.91 1.25 -17.58
CA LYS A 142 17.91 1.26 -16.50
C LYS A 142 17.40 0.47 -15.31
N THR A 143 18.24 -0.39 -14.76
CA THR A 143 17.92 -1.06 -13.48
C THR A 143 18.03 -0.04 -12.35
N ILE A 144 16.90 0.22 -11.67
CA ILE A 144 16.76 1.13 -10.53
C ILE A 144 17.02 0.39 -9.22
N ALA A 145 16.48 -0.83 -9.08
CA ALA A 145 16.68 -1.69 -7.93
C ALA A 145 16.94 -3.12 -8.38
N ARG A 146 17.74 -3.86 -7.61
CA ARG A 146 18.05 -5.28 -7.84
C ARG A 146 17.54 -6.10 -6.68
N GLY A 147 16.47 -6.87 -6.95
CA GLY A 147 15.82 -7.67 -5.94
C GLY A 147 15.19 -6.85 -4.82
N TRP A 148 14.32 -7.47 -4.07
CA TRP A 148 13.58 -6.87 -2.96
C TRP A 148 14.42 -6.48 -1.73
N GLY A 149 15.70 -6.80 -1.73
CA GLY A 149 16.69 -6.34 -0.75
C GLY A 149 17.09 -4.87 -0.90
N ASP A 150 16.99 -4.32 -2.11
CA ASP A 150 17.26 -2.90 -2.38
C ASP A 150 16.12 -2.04 -1.79
N ARG A 151 16.48 -0.94 -1.13
CA ARG A 151 15.49 0.00 -0.53
C ARG A 151 14.60 0.64 -1.59
N ARG A 152 15.10 0.79 -2.81
CA ARG A 152 14.36 1.37 -3.94
C ARG A 152 13.45 0.37 -4.65
N PHE A 153 13.40 -0.88 -4.18
CA PHE A 153 12.55 -1.90 -4.79
C PHE A 153 11.06 -1.55 -4.68
N ALA A 154 10.60 -1.13 -3.50
CA ALA A 154 9.20 -0.76 -3.30
C ALA A 154 8.88 0.64 -3.81
N VAL A 155 9.77 1.59 -3.57
CA VAL A 155 9.62 3.01 -3.89
C VAL A 155 10.92 3.53 -4.47
N ALA A 156 10.84 4.17 -5.59
CA ALA A 156 12.01 4.75 -6.27
C ALA A 156 11.81 6.23 -6.58
N PRO A 157 12.90 7.01 -6.69
CA PRO A 157 12.81 8.39 -7.10
C PRO A 157 12.35 8.50 -8.55
N ASN A 158 11.48 9.47 -8.82
CA ASN A 158 11.17 9.89 -10.17
C ASN A 158 12.32 10.70 -10.76
N GLU A 159 12.51 10.60 -12.09
CA GLU A 159 13.48 11.46 -12.77
C GLU A 159 13.09 12.95 -12.69
N GLN A 160 11.80 13.24 -12.53
CA GLN A 160 11.27 14.59 -12.38
C GLN A 160 10.21 14.62 -11.29
N VAL A 161 10.11 15.75 -10.59
CA VAL A 161 9.03 15.98 -9.63
C VAL A 161 7.71 16.12 -10.38
N GLU A 162 6.76 15.27 -10.06
CA GLU A 162 5.41 15.34 -10.61
C GLU A 162 4.59 16.40 -9.89
N VAL A 163 4.15 17.40 -10.64
CA VAL A 163 3.37 18.54 -10.10
C VAL A 163 2.22 18.87 -11.02
N GLY A 164 1.04 19.07 -10.43
CA GLY A 164 -0.16 19.57 -11.08
C GLY A 164 -1.17 18.50 -11.46
N THR A 165 -2.18 18.90 -12.22
CA THR A 165 -3.30 18.04 -12.59
C THR A 165 -2.88 16.95 -13.56
N ARG A 166 -3.27 15.71 -13.27
CA ARG A 166 -3.06 14.52 -14.11
C ARG A 166 -4.37 13.78 -14.30
N GLN A 167 -4.36 12.89 -15.30
CA GLN A 167 -5.47 12.01 -15.59
C GLN A 167 -5.26 10.67 -14.88
N LEU A 168 -6.23 10.28 -14.08
CA LEU A 168 -6.28 8.95 -13.47
C LEU A 168 -6.88 7.95 -14.46
N LEU A 169 -6.19 6.86 -14.70
CA LEU A 169 -6.60 5.79 -15.61
C LEU A 169 -6.80 4.48 -14.84
N PRO A 170 -7.74 3.63 -15.25
CA PRO A 170 -7.79 2.26 -14.73
C PRO A 170 -6.47 1.54 -14.98
N TYR A 171 -6.05 0.71 -14.03
CA TYR A 171 -4.86 -0.11 -14.23
C TYR A 171 -5.09 -1.13 -15.33
N ARG A 172 -4.10 -1.29 -16.19
CA ARG A 172 -4.09 -2.29 -17.27
C ARG A 172 -2.75 -3.03 -17.24
N SER A 173 -2.80 -4.29 -16.90
CA SER A 173 -1.61 -5.15 -16.77
C SER A 173 -0.90 -5.45 -18.10
N ASP A 174 -1.55 -5.20 -19.22
CA ASP A 174 -1.05 -5.54 -20.56
C ASP A 174 0.02 -4.59 -21.11
N THR A 175 0.29 -3.47 -20.44
CA THR A 175 1.15 -2.40 -20.99
C THR A 175 2.62 -2.49 -20.56
N TYR A 176 2.96 -3.16 -19.45
CA TYR A 176 4.30 -3.05 -18.84
C TYR A 176 5.02 -4.34 -18.52
N ALA A 177 4.35 -5.42 -18.60
CA ALA A 177 4.75 -6.62 -17.89
C ALA A 177 5.49 -7.65 -18.74
N GLU A 178 5.95 -7.34 -19.95
CA GLU A 178 6.69 -8.28 -20.82
C GLU A 178 7.96 -8.85 -20.17
N HIS A 179 8.53 -8.16 -19.16
CA HIS A 179 9.73 -8.60 -18.46
C HIS A 179 9.44 -9.31 -17.13
N LEU A 180 8.18 -9.33 -16.68
CA LEU A 180 7.80 -9.96 -15.42
C LEU A 180 7.46 -11.45 -15.61
N PRO A 181 7.72 -12.28 -14.60
CA PRO A 181 7.29 -13.68 -14.61
C PRO A 181 5.77 -13.82 -14.74
N ASP A 182 5.31 -14.78 -15.55
CA ASP A 182 3.88 -15.08 -15.76
C ASP A 182 3.11 -15.29 -14.45
N GLU A 183 3.77 -15.77 -13.40
CA GLU A 183 3.17 -15.97 -12.09
C GLU A 183 2.66 -14.69 -11.44
N LEU A 184 3.33 -13.57 -11.66
CA LEU A 184 2.93 -12.26 -11.13
C LEU A 184 1.74 -11.69 -11.91
N HIS A 185 1.69 -11.91 -13.23
CA HIS A 185 0.56 -11.53 -14.06
C HIS A 185 -0.71 -12.29 -13.69
N ASN A 186 -0.59 -13.60 -13.54
CA ASN A 186 -1.72 -14.46 -13.20
C ASN A 186 -2.29 -14.15 -11.80
N ALA A 187 -1.43 -13.75 -10.85
CA ALA A 187 -1.88 -13.34 -9.53
C ALA A 187 -2.77 -12.08 -9.58
N HIS A 188 -2.46 -11.12 -10.46
CA HIS A 188 -3.29 -9.93 -10.63
C HIS A 188 -4.67 -10.29 -11.23
N ALA A 189 -4.71 -11.10 -12.29
CA ALA A 189 -5.95 -11.52 -12.91
C ALA A 189 -6.94 -12.22 -11.96
N LEU A 190 -6.41 -13.04 -11.04
CA LEU A 190 -7.23 -13.75 -10.04
C LEU A 190 -7.87 -12.81 -9.01
N VAL A 191 -7.22 -11.69 -8.67
CA VAL A 191 -7.79 -10.69 -7.76
C VAL A 191 -8.86 -9.88 -8.48
N ALA A 192 -8.65 -9.54 -9.74
CA ALA A 192 -9.63 -8.79 -10.54
C ALA A 192 -10.98 -9.52 -10.62
N ASP A 193 -10.98 -10.84 -10.81
CA ASP A 193 -12.21 -11.64 -10.88
C ASP A 193 -13.03 -11.61 -9.58
N GLU A 194 -12.38 -11.61 -8.41
CA GLU A 194 -13.07 -11.56 -7.11
C GLU A 194 -13.60 -10.15 -6.76
N LEU A 195 -13.06 -9.09 -7.38
CA LEU A 195 -13.19 -7.71 -6.93
C LEU A 195 -13.67 -6.75 -8.03
N GLU A 196 -14.04 -7.27 -9.19
CA GLU A 196 -14.49 -6.52 -10.36
C GLU A 196 -15.58 -5.47 -10.03
N GLY A 197 -16.45 -5.78 -9.06
CA GLY A 197 -17.51 -4.88 -8.61
C GLY A 197 -17.00 -3.60 -7.92
N VAL A 198 -15.87 -3.65 -7.21
CA VAL A 198 -15.30 -2.47 -6.52
C VAL A 198 -14.64 -1.54 -7.53
N ILE A 199 -13.84 -2.10 -8.43
CA ILE A 199 -13.14 -1.34 -9.48
C ILE A 199 -14.16 -0.66 -10.39
N ASP A 200 -15.14 -1.40 -10.85
CA ASP A 200 -16.23 -0.91 -11.69
C ASP A 200 -17.00 0.23 -11.03
N THR A 201 -17.29 0.13 -9.74
CA THR A 201 -18.02 1.17 -9.01
C THR A 201 -17.20 2.45 -8.86
N LEU A 202 -15.88 2.33 -8.65
CA LEU A 202 -14.98 3.47 -8.51
C LEU A 202 -14.65 4.15 -9.85
N MET A 203 -14.60 3.37 -10.94
CA MET A 203 -14.08 3.81 -12.23
C MET A 203 -15.14 3.98 -13.33
N ARG A 204 -16.43 3.73 -13.08
CA ARG A 204 -17.55 3.88 -14.05
C ARG A 204 -17.84 5.31 -14.50
N SER A 205 -16.91 6.22 -14.36
CA SER A 205 -17.03 7.54 -14.95
C SER A 205 -16.65 7.43 -16.44
N GLU A 206 -17.54 7.82 -17.32
CA GLU A 206 -17.31 7.87 -18.79
C GLU A 206 -16.18 8.83 -19.18
N ARG A 207 -15.66 9.61 -18.23
CA ARG A 207 -14.52 10.51 -18.41
C ARG A 207 -13.40 10.15 -17.46
N ALA A 208 -12.19 10.39 -17.92
CA ALA A 208 -11.01 10.31 -17.06
C ALA A 208 -11.11 11.26 -15.86
N LEU A 209 -10.83 10.73 -14.68
CA LEU A 209 -10.78 11.52 -13.47
C LEU A 209 -9.52 12.40 -13.48
N LYS A 210 -9.67 13.65 -13.08
CA LYS A 210 -8.55 14.59 -12.90
C LYS A 210 -8.16 14.63 -11.44
N ILE A 211 -6.87 14.44 -11.18
CA ILE A 211 -6.28 14.41 -9.84
C ILE A 211 -5.08 15.34 -9.75
N GLU A 212 -4.79 15.83 -8.54
CA GLU A 212 -3.61 16.66 -8.29
C GLU A 212 -2.46 15.81 -7.79
N MET A 213 -1.30 15.95 -8.44
CA MET A 213 -0.06 15.25 -8.11
C MET A 213 0.97 16.21 -7.55
N PHE A 214 1.68 15.77 -6.52
CA PHE A 214 2.84 16.47 -5.97
C PHE A 214 3.75 15.49 -5.25
N HIS A 215 4.69 14.90 -5.97
CA HIS A 215 5.64 13.94 -5.40
C HIS A 215 6.91 13.84 -6.25
N SER A 216 7.98 13.37 -5.61
CA SER A 216 9.29 13.09 -6.23
C SER A 216 9.61 11.59 -6.30
N ASP A 217 8.79 10.77 -5.66
CA ASP A 217 8.98 9.34 -5.57
C ASP A 217 7.72 8.61 -5.98
N GLU A 218 7.87 7.42 -6.54
CA GLU A 218 6.76 6.60 -7.01
C GLU A 218 6.85 5.17 -6.46
N VAL A 219 5.70 4.53 -6.32
CA VAL A 219 5.60 3.10 -6.01
C VAL A 219 5.85 2.30 -7.29
N ASN A 220 6.76 1.35 -7.21
CA ASN A 220 7.10 0.50 -8.34
C ASN A 220 6.04 -0.58 -8.57
N GLU A 221 5.62 -0.74 -9.80
CA GLU A 221 4.62 -1.72 -10.21
C GLU A 221 5.07 -3.15 -9.89
N GLU A 222 6.34 -3.47 -10.18
CA GLU A 222 6.95 -4.78 -9.90
C GLU A 222 6.82 -5.16 -8.42
N ALA A 223 7.03 -4.20 -7.53
CA ALA A 223 6.90 -4.42 -6.10
C ALA A 223 5.45 -4.63 -5.66
N ALA A 224 4.50 -3.90 -6.23
CA ALA A 224 3.08 -4.05 -5.93
C ALA A 224 2.54 -5.41 -6.40
N LEU A 225 2.90 -5.83 -7.62
CA LEU A 225 2.54 -7.15 -8.16
C LEU A 225 3.20 -8.29 -7.39
N PHE A 226 4.48 -8.14 -7.03
CA PHE A 226 5.17 -9.09 -6.17
C PHE A 226 4.52 -9.21 -4.79
N ALA A 227 4.16 -8.08 -4.17
CA ALA A 227 3.49 -8.07 -2.87
C ALA A 227 2.14 -8.81 -2.95
N ASN A 228 1.35 -8.55 -3.99
CA ASN A 228 0.09 -9.26 -4.23
C ASN A 228 0.29 -10.78 -4.31
N TRP A 229 1.17 -11.23 -5.18
CA TRP A 229 1.48 -12.65 -5.36
C TRP A 229 1.99 -13.29 -4.06
N ALA A 230 2.93 -12.65 -3.37
CA ALA A 230 3.56 -13.19 -2.18
C ALA A 230 2.57 -13.29 -1.00
N PHE A 231 1.72 -12.27 -0.78
CA PHE A 231 0.68 -12.31 0.25
C PHE A 231 -0.31 -13.44 0.00
N ARG A 232 -0.78 -13.61 -1.23
CA ARG A 232 -1.70 -14.70 -1.59
C ARG A 232 -1.07 -16.06 -1.38
N LEU A 233 0.15 -16.28 -1.88
CA LEU A 233 0.88 -17.52 -1.71
C LEU A 233 1.09 -17.86 -0.22
N LEU A 234 1.43 -16.84 0.59
CA LEU A 234 1.60 -17.00 2.02
C LEU A 234 0.27 -17.30 2.69
N HIS A 235 -0.80 -16.57 2.36
CA HIS A 235 -2.14 -16.79 2.88
C HIS A 235 -2.62 -18.22 2.62
N ASP A 236 -2.53 -18.72 1.39
CA ASP A 236 -2.95 -20.09 1.04
C ASP A 236 -2.20 -21.14 1.83
N THR A 237 -0.95 -20.85 2.21
CA THR A 237 -0.15 -21.75 3.05
C THR A 237 -0.53 -21.66 4.52
N ILE A 238 -0.85 -20.47 5.06
CA ILE A 238 -1.12 -20.28 6.49
C ILE A 238 -2.55 -20.65 6.89
N VAL A 239 -3.53 -20.56 5.96
CA VAL A 239 -4.94 -20.90 6.25
C VAL A 239 -5.10 -22.30 6.88
N PRO A 240 -4.54 -23.36 6.28
CA PRO A 240 -4.64 -24.70 6.86
C PRO A 240 -3.89 -24.82 8.20
N LEU A 241 -2.97 -23.92 8.50
CA LEU A 241 -2.08 -23.97 9.66
C LEU A 241 -2.47 -22.97 10.76
N ARG A 242 -3.62 -22.30 10.65
CA ARG A 242 -4.01 -21.20 11.53
C ARG A 242 -3.97 -21.53 13.02
N TYR A 243 -4.38 -22.74 13.41
CA TYR A 243 -4.38 -23.14 14.82
C TYR A 243 -2.97 -23.34 15.38
N GLN A 244 -2.05 -23.91 14.57
CA GLN A 244 -0.65 -24.07 14.95
C GLN A 244 0.03 -22.70 15.02
N LEU A 245 -0.28 -21.81 14.07
CA LEU A 245 0.28 -20.47 14.04
C LEU A 245 -0.21 -19.60 15.20
N ALA A 246 -1.50 -19.68 15.56
CA ALA A 246 -2.08 -18.88 16.65
C ALA A 246 -1.36 -19.07 18.01
N VAL A 247 -0.80 -20.27 18.25
CA VAL A 247 -0.04 -20.58 19.48
C VAL A 247 1.48 -20.56 19.27
N SER A 248 1.96 -20.00 18.18
CA SER A 248 3.37 -19.91 17.80
C SER A 248 3.88 -18.48 17.84
N PRO A 249 5.22 -18.25 17.81
CA PRO A 249 5.80 -16.92 17.62
C PRO A 249 5.40 -16.26 16.28
N LEU A 250 4.87 -17.03 15.33
CA LEU A 250 4.42 -16.55 14.02
C LEU A 250 2.92 -16.18 13.98
N ALA A 251 2.25 -16.06 15.13
CA ALA A 251 0.82 -15.70 15.20
C ALA A 251 0.48 -14.42 14.43
N TRP A 252 1.40 -13.47 14.38
CA TRP A 252 1.24 -12.21 13.66
C TRP A 252 1.06 -12.38 12.13
N LEU A 253 1.50 -13.52 11.55
CA LEU A 253 1.24 -13.83 10.13
C LEU A 253 -0.26 -13.90 9.82
N LEU A 254 -1.08 -14.27 10.81
CA LEU A 254 -2.54 -14.30 10.67
C LEU A 254 -3.17 -12.92 10.51
N SER A 255 -2.43 -11.87 10.81
CA SER A 255 -2.87 -10.47 10.67
C SER A 255 -2.29 -9.77 9.43
N MET A 256 -1.58 -10.51 8.57
CA MET A 256 -1.04 -9.94 7.33
C MET A 256 -2.12 -9.69 6.29
N PRO A 257 -1.89 -8.75 5.36
CA PRO A 257 -2.74 -8.62 4.18
C PRO A 257 -2.93 -9.94 3.45
N TYR A 258 -4.14 -10.13 2.90
CA TYR A 258 -4.45 -11.25 2.02
C TYR A 258 -3.98 -11.01 0.60
N ALA A 259 -4.19 -9.79 0.09
CA ALA A 259 -3.86 -9.39 -1.27
C ALA A 259 -3.64 -7.88 -1.38
N VAL A 260 -2.99 -7.47 -2.44
CA VAL A 260 -2.83 -6.06 -2.82
C VAL A 260 -3.17 -5.92 -4.30
N GLU A 261 -4.10 -5.04 -4.62
CA GLU A 261 -4.52 -4.81 -5.99
C GLU A 261 -4.16 -3.40 -6.44
N ILE A 262 -3.61 -3.27 -7.64
CA ILE A 262 -3.42 -1.97 -8.30
C ILE A 262 -4.76 -1.60 -8.96
N LEU A 263 -5.39 -0.52 -8.48
CA LEU A 263 -6.68 -0.06 -9.01
C LEU A 263 -6.52 0.90 -10.16
N SER A 264 -5.53 1.78 -10.09
CA SER A 264 -5.34 2.83 -11.08
C SER A 264 -3.88 3.23 -11.25
N GLN A 265 -3.63 3.84 -12.38
CA GLN A 265 -2.35 4.38 -12.78
C GLN A 265 -2.50 5.80 -13.31
N THR A 266 -1.41 6.57 -13.32
CA THR A 266 -1.34 7.90 -13.90
C THR A 266 -0.30 7.93 -15.00
N GLN A 267 -0.57 8.62 -16.09
CA GLN A 267 0.42 8.83 -17.13
C GLN A 267 1.32 10.01 -16.72
N VAL A 268 2.60 9.72 -16.50
CA VAL A 268 3.55 10.66 -15.89
C VAL A 268 4.08 11.70 -16.89
N SER A 269 4.09 11.45 -18.18
CA SER A 269 4.53 12.42 -19.18
C SER A 269 4.13 12.01 -20.60
N GLU A 270 4.52 12.82 -21.61
CA GLU A 270 4.45 12.46 -23.03
C GLU A 270 5.27 11.20 -23.40
N TYR A 271 6.06 10.68 -22.45
CA TYR A 271 6.95 9.52 -22.59
C TYR A 271 6.35 8.25 -21.95
N HIS A 272 5.18 7.83 -22.36
CA HIS A 272 4.61 6.46 -22.28
C HIS A 272 4.82 5.61 -21.00
N TRP A 273 5.19 6.14 -19.85
CA TRP A 273 5.18 5.38 -18.62
C TRP A 273 4.05 5.80 -17.70
N THR A 274 3.61 4.86 -16.93
CA THR A 274 2.57 5.05 -15.94
C THR A 274 3.14 4.72 -14.56
N GLU A 275 2.60 5.35 -13.54
CA GLU A 275 2.91 5.03 -12.15
C GLU A 275 1.69 4.45 -11.45
N VAL A 276 1.92 3.64 -10.43
CA VAL A 276 0.87 3.12 -9.56
C VAL A 276 0.28 4.26 -8.74
N SER A 277 -0.98 4.63 -9.03
CA SER A 277 -1.61 5.77 -8.38
C SER A 277 -2.54 5.40 -7.24
N THR A 278 -3.17 4.22 -7.30
CA THR A 278 -4.05 3.75 -6.23
C THR A 278 -3.93 2.25 -6.08
N THR A 279 -3.82 1.80 -4.83
CA THR A 279 -3.91 0.37 -4.53
C THR A 279 -4.98 0.11 -3.48
N CYS A 280 -5.54 -1.11 -3.48
CA CYS A 280 -6.38 -1.64 -2.45
C CYS A 280 -5.65 -2.78 -1.75
N ILE A 281 -5.63 -2.76 -0.42
CA ILE A 281 -5.03 -3.77 0.42
C ILE A 281 -6.18 -4.51 1.09
N TYR A 282 -6.24 -5.82 0.88
CA TYR A 282 -7.31 -6.68 1.37
C TYR A 282 -6.87 -7.49 2.56
N TYR A 283 -7.78 -7.64 3.51
CA TYR A 283 -7.62 -8.47 4.70
C TYR A 283 -8.79 -9.45 4.75
N LYS A 284 -8.50 -10.69 5.02
CA LYS A 284 -9.51 -11.74 5.14
C LYS A 284 -9.59 -12.22 6.58
N ASP A 285 -10.76 -12.10 7.17
CA ASP A 285 -11.04 -12.69 8.48
C ASP A 285 -11.07 -14.22 8.38
N TRP A 286 -10.38 -14.88 9.29
CA TRP A 286 -10.22 -16.32 9.26
C TRP A 286 -11.45 -17.11 9.72
N GLU A 287 -12.31 -16.48 10.51
CA GLU A 287 -13.50 -17.09 11.10
C GLU A 287 -14.75 -16.76 10.31
N THR A 288 -14.94 -15.49 10.01
CA THR A 288 -16.14 -15.00 9.32
C THR A 288 -16.02 -15.02 7.80
N HIS A 289 -14.80 -15.14 7.27
CA HIS A 289 -14.46 -15.01 5.85
C HIS A 289 -14.79 -13.62 5.26
N SER A 290 -15.10 -12.64 6.10
CA SER A 290 -15.31 -11.27 5.67
C SER A 290 -14.00 -10.67 5.14
N ILE A 291 -14.14 -9.71 4.24
CA ILE A 291 -13.01 -9.01 3.62
C ILE A 291 -13.09 -7.55 4.01
N SER A 292 -12.10 -7.06 4.75
CA SER A 292 -11.92 -5.64 4.99
C SER A 292 -10.85 -5.04 4.07
N ARG A 293 -10.89 -3.71 3.89
CA ARG A 293 -10.06 -3.02 2.89
C ARG A 293 -9.37 -1.81 3.48
N SER A 294 -8.17 -1.54 2.97
CA SER A 294 -7.47 -0.26 3.12
C SER A 294 -7.06 0.24 1.74
N PHE A 295 -7.02 1.56 1.58
CA PHE A 295 -6.73 2.16 0.29
C PHE A 295 -5.48 3.02 0.36
N THR A 296 -4.77 3.10 -0.75
CA THR A 296 -3.64 4.00 -0.89
C THR A 296 -3.80 4.85 -2.14
N CYS A 297 -3.34 6.09 -2.13
CA CYS A 297 -3.31 6.93 -3.32
C CYS A 297 -2.08 7.84 -3.32
N GLN A 298 -1.42 7.94 -4.49
CA GLN A 298 -0.24 8.79 -4.67
C GLN A 298 -0.63 10.27 -4.79
N PHE A 299 -1.79 10.55 -5.36
CA PHE A 299 -2.29 11.91 -5.53
C PHE A 299 -2.80 12.53 -4.23
N HIS A 300 -3.06 13.83 -4.28
CA HIS A 300 -3.53 14.63 -3.16
C HIS A 300 -5.04 14.93 -3.27
N PRO A 301 -5.92 14.02 -2.80
CA PRO A 301 -7.37 14.23 -2.88
C PRO A 301 -7.88 15.40 -2.05
N GLU A 302 -7.09 15.85 -1.06
CA GLU A 302 -7.40 16.99 -0.22
C GLU A 302 -7.14 18.35 -0.89
N LEU A 303 -6.37 18.36 -1.98
CA LEU A 303 -6.12 19.60 -2.73
C LEU A 303 -7.27 19.90 -3.67
N MET A 304 -7.94 21.01 -3.42
CA MET A 304 -9.10 21.48 -4.21
C MET A 304 -8.73 22.46 -5.33
N ALA A 305 -7.43 22.71 -5.52
CA ALA A 305 -6.92 23.63 -6.53
C ALA A 305 -5.61 23.06 -7.12
N ASP A 306 -5.30 23.44 -8.35
CA ASP A 306 -4.00 23.14 -8.94
C ASP A 306 -2.90 23.72 -8.04
N ILE A 307 -2.01 22.85 -7.57
CA ILE A 307 -0.93 23.21 -6.67
C ILE A 307 -0.03 24.31 -7.26
N ARG A 308 0.08 24.38 -8.58
CA ARG A 308 0.82 25.44 -9.29
C ARG A 308 0.21 26.82 -9.10
N ASP A 309 -1.05 26.89 -8.69
CA ASP A 309 -1.76 28.14 -8.40
C ASP A 309 -1.63 28.57 -6.94
N ILE A 310 -1.16 27.66 -6.07
CA ILE A 310 -0.86 27.96 -4.67
C ILE A 310 0.34 28.90 -4.62
N GLY A 311 0.11 30.12 -4.15
CA GLY A 311 1.16 31.17 -4.07
C GLY A 311 1.11 32.21 -5.17
N LYS A 312 0.23 32.10 -6.16
CA LYS A 312 -0.05 33.25 -7.06
C LYS A 312 -0.75 34.35 -6.28
N ARG A 313 -0.49 35.63 -6.68
CA ARG A 313 -1.05 36.83 -6.01
C ARG A 313 -2.58 36.82 -5.95
N GLU A 314 -3.26 36.20 -6.90
CA GLU A 314 -4.72 36.10 -6.96
C GLU A 314 -5.30 35.02 -6.06
N GLY A 315 -4.43 34.22 -5.44
CA GLY A 315 -4.82 33.04 -4.64
C GLY A 315 -5.35 31.88 -5.50
N PRO A 316 -5.37 30.67 -4.95
CA PRO A 316 -5.92 29.52 -5.64
C PRO A 316 -7.45 29.67 -5.77
N ARG A 317 -7.99 29.43 -6.96
CA ARG A 317 -9.43 29.20 -7.13
C ARG A 317 -9.74 27.79 -6.68
N TYR A 318 -10.35 27.66 -5.52
CA TYR A 318 -10.78 26.34 -5.02
C TYR A 318 -11.96 25.83 -5.87
N ALA A 319 -11.78 24.64 -6.46
CA ALA A 319 -12.88 23.94 -7.08
C ALA A 319 -13.91 23.54 -6.01
N GLU A 320 -15.20 23.58 -6.33
CA GLU A 320 -16.21 22.98 -5.48
C GLU A 320 -16.00 21.46 -5.42
N LEU A 321 -16.43 20.81 -4.32
CA LEU A 321 -16.26 19.36 -4.14
C LEU A 321 -16.80 18.55 -5.33
N LYS A 322 -17.88 19.00 -5.95
CA LYS A 322 -18.45 18.39 -7.16
C LYS A 322 -17.51 18.38 -8.36
N ASP A 323 -16.53 19.28 -8.40
CA ASP A 323 -15.58 19.44 -9.50
C ASP A 323 -14.19 18.87 -9.14
N ASN A 324 -14.02 18.36 -7.91
CA ASN A 324 -12.79 17.73 -7.44
C ASN A 324 -12.93 16.20 -7.51
N ASP A 325 -12.43 15.61 -8.57
CA ASP A 325 -12.53 14.16 -8.78
C ASP A 325 -11.72 13.37 -7.72
N GLY A 326 -10.58 13.89 -7.26
CA GLY A 326 -9.78 13.26 -6.20
C GLY A 326 -10.52 13.21 -4.86
N ALA A 327 -11.15 14.32 -4.44
CA ALA A 327 -11.94 14.36 -3.22
C ALA A 327 -13.17 13.45 -3.32
N ARG A 328 -13.85 13.41 -4.46
CA ARG A 328 -14.98 12.51 -4.70
C ARG A 328 -14.56 11.04 -4.62
N LEU A 329 -13.39 10.71 -5.16
CA LEU A 329 -12.82 9.37 -5.07
C LEU A 329 -12.51 9.01 -3.61
N LEU A 330 -11.87 9.90 -2.85
CA LEU A 330 -11.59 9.70 -1.42
C LEU A 330 -12.85 9.39 -0.62
N VAL A 331 -13.93 10.15 -0.82
CA VAL A 331 -15.22 9.90 -0.16
C VAL A 331 -15.75 8.51 -0.48
N ARG A 332 -15.68 8.10 -1.75
CA ARG A 332 -16.12 6.76 -2.16
C ARG A 332 -15.27 5.66 -1.54
N LEU A 333 -13.94 5.83 -1.51
CA LEU A 333 -13.04 4.87 -0.88
C LEU A 333 -13.33 4.72 0.62
N LEU A 334 -13.56 5.84 1.33
CA LEU A 334 -13.98 5.82 2.74
C LEU A 334 -15.31 5.08 2.92
N TYR A 335 -16.29 5.40 2.09
CA TYR A 335 -17.61 4.78 2.16
C TYR A 335 -17.56 3.26 1.94
N HIS A 336 -16.82 2.80 0.94
CA HIS A 336 -16.65 1.37 0.68
C HIS A 336 -15.84 0.65 1.76
N GLY A 337 -14.90 1.33 2.41
CA GLY A 337 -14.16 0.77 3.52
C GLY A 337 -14.96 0.70 4.84
N MET A 338 -16.09 1.42 4.92
CA MET A 338 -16.94 1.46 6.12
C MET A 338 -18.20 0.58 6.02
N GLN A 339 -18.52 0.04 4.84
CA GLN A 339 -19.76 -0.74 4.61
C GLN A 339 -19.64 -2.23 4.96
N GLU A 340 -18.52 -2.69 5.45
CA GLU A 340 -18.26 -4.06 5.90
C GLU A 340 -18.00 -4.10 7.40
#